data_497fa1bf2846bb4e0b6e6baf6ef0117a
#
_entry.id   497fa1bf2846bb4e0b6e6baf6ef0117a
#
_cell.length_a   1.000
_cell.length_b   1.000
_cell.length_c   1.000
_cell.angle_alpha   90.00
_cell.angle_beta   90.00
_cell.angle_gamma   90.00
#
_symmetry.space_group_name_H-M   'P 1'
#
loop_
_entity.id
_entity.type
_entity.pdbx_description
1 polymer ?
#
loop_
_entity_poly.entity_id
_entity_poly.type
_entity_poly.pdbx_seq_one_letter_code
_entity_poly.pdbx_strand_id
1 'polypeptide(L)'
;MINAFLNFRNNGLISAYYDYEVPLGVALPLLVLCAVCAYLLGCINWAVIISRRVYGEDVRNFGSGNGGTTNMMRNYGTKYAVLTLLGDMAKALAACLIGISLMGIYGGYVAGFFCVLGHCFPVFYKFHGGKGVATVAMVILCL
;
A
#
# COMPACT_ATOMS: atom_id res chain seq x y z
N MET A 1 -20.86 5.95 -19.98
CA MET A 1 -19.82 5.09 -19.39
C MET A 1 -18.81 5.89 -18.55
N ILE A 2 -18.21 6.95 -19.07
CA ILE A 2 -17.25 7.82 -18.34
C ILE A 2 -17.87 8.41 -17.07
N ASN A 3 -19.07 8.96 -17.13
CA ASN A 3 -19.75 9.56 -15.96
C ASN A 3 -20.04 8.53 -14.86
N ALA A 4 -20.39 7.28 -15.22
CA ALA A 4 -20.59 6.21 -14.24
C ALA A 4 -19.27 5.81 -13.54
N PHE A 5 -18.17 5.77 -14.30
CA PHE A 5 -16.84 5.51 -13.74
C PHE A 5 -16.39 6.64 -12.80
N LEU A 6 -16.57 7.90 -13.18
CA LEU A 6 -16.22 9.06 -12.35
C LEU A 6 -17.07 9.10 -11.07
N ASN A 7 -18.35 8.81 -11.15
CA ASN A 7 -19.23 8.70 -9.98
C ASN A 7 -18.77 7.58 -9.02
N PHE A 8 -18.45 6.40 -9.56
CA PHE A 8 -17.94 5.30 -8.75
C PHE A 8 -16.61 5.66 -8.08
N ARG A 9 -15.67 6.24 -8.84
CA ARG A 9 -14.37 6.67 -8.30
C ARG A 9 -14.52 7.70 -7.18
N ASN A 10 -15.43 8.64 -7.33
CA ASN A 10 -15.59 9.71 -6.35
C ASN A 10 -16.31 9.26 -5.09
N ASN A 11 -17.27 8.35 -5.20
CA ASN A 11 -18.22 8.04 -4.12
C ASN A 11 -18.06 6.63 -3.52
N GLY A 12 -17.63 5.64 -4.31
CA GLY A 12 -17.53 4.25 -3.87
C GLY A 12 -18.88 3.57 -3.65
N LEU A 13 -18.84 2.30 -3.26
CA LEU A 13 -20.05 1.47 -3.07
C LEU A 13 -20.88 1.90 -1.86
N ILE A 14 -20.23 2.26 -0.77
CA ILE A 14 -20.93 2.62 0.47
C ILE A 14 -21.69 3.93 0.30
N SER A 15 -21.06 4.94 -0.30
CA SER A 15 -21.71 6.21 -0.57
C SER A 15 -22.91 6.06 -1.54
N ALA A 16 -22.78 5.20 -2.56
CA ALA A 16 -23.88 4.91 -3.48
C ALA A 16 -25.05 4.20 -2.78
N TYR A 17 -24.78 3.32 -1.80
CA TYR A 17 -25.82 2.65 -1.01
C TYR A 17 -26.63 3.62 -0.14
N TYR A 18 -25.99 4.68 0.37
CA TYR A 18 -26.62 5.69 1.23
C TYR A 18 -27.05 6.96 0.46
N ASP A 19 -27.29 6.89 -0.84
CA ASP A 19 -27.63 8.05 -1.68
C ASP A 19 -26.71 9.26 -1.46
N TYR A 20 -25.41 8.98 -1.28
CA TYR A 20 -24.33 9.94 -1.06
C TYR A 20 -24.31 10.67 0.31
N GLU A 21 -25.21 10.33 1.21
CA GLU A 21 -25.25 10.85 2.59
C GLU A 21 -24.89 9.79 3.62
N VAL A 22 -23.62 9.35 3.63
CA VAL A 22 -23.16 8.30 4.56
C VAL A 22 -23.16 8.82 6.00
N PRO A 23 -23.95 8.21 6.91
CA PRO A 23 -23.94 8.63 8.31
C PRO A 23 -22.55 8.50 8.92
N LEU A 24 -22.13 9.48 9.73
CA LEU A 24 -20.81 9.48 10.36
C LEU A 24 -20.55 8.21 11.20
N GLY A 25 -21.59 7.68 11.84
CA GLY A 25 -21.52 6.41 12.59
C GLY A 25 -21.20 5.19 11.74
N VAL A 26 -21.38 5.25 10.42
CA VAL A 26 -21.00 4.22 9.46
C VAL A 26 -19.68 4.53 8.78
N ALA A 27 -19.50 5.78 8.37
CA ALA A 27 -18.30 6.22 7.64
C ALA A 27 -17.02 6.07 8.49
N LEU A 28 -17.05 6.50 9.75
CA LEU A 28 -15.86 6.50 10.62
C LEU A 28 -15.34 5.09 10.91
N PRO A 29 -16.14 4.11 11.35
CA PRO A 29 -15.67 2.73 11.54
C PRO A 29 -15.13 2.10 10.26
N LEU A 30 -15.74 2.36 9.10
CA LEU A 30 -15.27 1.83 7.82
C LEU A 30 -13.93 2.45 7.39
N LEU A 31 -13.74 3.75 7.58
CA LEU A 31 -12.45 4.40 7.31
C LEU A 31 -11.35 3.87 8.24
N VAL A 32 -11.65 3.65 9.52
CA VAL A 32 -10.71 3.04 10.46
C VAL A 32 -10.36 1.61 10.04
N LEU A 33 -11.35 0.80 9.67
CA LEU A 33 -11.10 -0.57 9.17
C LEU A 33 -10.26 -0.54 7.90
N CYS A 34 -10.58 0.34 6.95
CA CYS A 34 -9.82 0.55 5.72
C CYS A 34 -8.36 0.93 6.03
N ALA A 35 -8.14 1.86 6.96
CA ALA A 35 -6.81 2.29 7.39
C ALA A 35 -5.99 1.13 7.99
N VAL A 36 -6.60 0.34 8.88
CA VAL A 36 -5.94 -0.83 9.50
C VAL A 36 -5.59 -1.89 8.45
N CYS A 37 -6.52 -2.25 7.58
CA CYS A 37 -6.27 -3.23 6.52
C CYS A 37 -5.18 -2.75 5.55
N ALA A 38 -5.23 -1.49 5.13
CA ALA A 38 -4.23 -0.90 4.25
C ALA A 38 -2.84 -0.83 4.91
N TYR A 39 -2.77 -0.49 6.20
CA TYR A 39 -1.52 -0.54 6.96
C TYR A 39 -0.94 -1.95 7.01
N LEU A 40 -1.75 -2.96 7.33
CA LEU A 40 -1.29 -4.36 7.38
C LEU A 40 -0.82 -4.85 5.99
N LEU A 41 -1.53 -4.48 4.93
CA LEU A 41 -1.10 -4.74 3.56
C LEU A 41 0.23 -4.04 3.25
N GLY A 42 0.39 -2.80 3.67
CA GLY A 42 1.63 -2.04 3.59
C GLY A 42 2.81 -2.71 4.30
N CYS A 43 2.55 -3.37 5.45
CA CYS A 43 3.57 -4.09 6.23
C CYS A 43 4.19 -5.27 5.49
N ILE A 44 3.62 -5.75 4.39
CA ILE A 44 4.24 -6.77 3.53
C ILE A 44 5.50 -6.16 2.90
N ASN A 45 6.68 -6.61 3.33
CA ASN A 45 7.95 -6.11 2.82
C ASN A 45 8.55 -7.11 1.82
N TRP A 46 8.39 -6.81 0.53
CA TRP A 46 8.84 -7.70 -0.54
C TRP A 46 10.36 -7.89 -0.56
N ALA A 47 11.15 -6.86 -0.20
CA ALA A 47 12.60 -6.99 -0.11
C ALA A 47 13.01 -8.06 0.90
N VAL A 48 12.41 -8.04 2.11
CA VAL A 48 12.70 -9.02 3.16
C VAL A 48 12.18 -10.41 2.78
N ILE A 49 10.97 -10.49 2.19
CA ILE A 49 10.39 -11.78 1.77
C ILE A 49 11.27 -12.44 0.71
N ILE A 50 11.66 -11.69 -0.32
CA ILE A 50 12.48 -12.22 -1.43
C ILE A 50 13.86 -12.62 -0.93
N SER A 51 14.54 -11.75 -0.16
CA SER A 51 15.88 -12.03 0.33
C SER A 51 15.92 -13.28 1.23
N ARG A 52 14.95 -13.40 2.15
CA ARG A 52 14.85 -14.59 3.01
C ARG A 52 14.53 -15.87 2.26
N ARG A 53 13.66 -15.80 1.23
CA ARG A 53 13.29 -16.99 0.44
C ARG A 53 14.39 -17.47 -0.50
N VAL A 54 15.13 -16.54 -1.09
CA VAL A 54 16.12 -16.86 -2.14
C VAL A 54 17.52 -17.07 -1.55
N TYR A 55 17.89 -16.25 -0.56
CA TYR A 55 19.25 -16.23 -0.01
C TYR A 55 19.33 -16.69 1.45
N GLY A 56 18.19 -16.94 2.11
CA GLY A 56 18.16 -17.37 3.52
C GLY A 56 18.48 -16.26 4.53
N GLU A 57 18.59 -15.00 4.08
CA GLU A 57 19.05 -13.89 4.90
C GLU A 57 18.18 -12.64 4.72
N ASP A 58 18.26 -11.71 5.68
CA ASP A 58 17.48 -10.47 5.64
C ASP A 58 18.31 -9.36 5.02
N VAL A 59 17.84 -8.80 3.89
CA VAL A 59 18.52 -7.71 3.17
C VAL A 59 18.82 -6.50 4.05
N ARG A 60 18.09 -6.29 5.13
CA ARG A 60 18.31 -5.17 6.05
C ARG A 60 19.57 -5.32 6.90
N ASN A 61 20.18 -6.50 6.94
CA ASN A 61 21.48 -6.70 7.58
C ASN A 61 22.66 -6.31 6.70
N PHE A 62 22.40 -5.89 5.45
CA PHE A 62 23.42 -5.60 4.44
C PHE A 62 23.23 -4.22 3.80
N GLY A 63 24.29 -3.70 3.25
CA GLY A 63 24.29 -2.46 2.48
C GLY A 63 23.77 -1.27 3.27
N SER A 64 22.64 -0.68 2.85
CA SER A 64 22.05 0.48 3.51
C SER A 64 21.18 0.16 4.71
N GLY A 65 20.97 -1.10 5.05
CA GLY A 65 20.06 -1.53 6.11
C GLY A 65 18.57 -1.38 5.78
N ASN A 66 18.23 -1.00 4.56
CA ASN A 66 16.87 -0.64 4.18
C ASN A 66 16.15 -1.78 3.46
N GLY A 67 14.90 -2.06 3.82
CA GLY A 67 14.07 -3.07 3.16
C GLY A 67 13.40 -2.53 1.89
N GLY A 68 14.17 -2.19 0.86
CA GLY A 68 13.60 -1.63 -0.37
C GLY A 68 14.44 -1.90 -1.62
N THR A 69 13.89 -1.53 -2.79
CA THR A 69 14.41 -1.81 -4.13
C THR A 69 15.89 -1.50 -4.32
N THR A 70 16.34 -0.31 -3.88
CA THR A 70 17.74 0.10 -4.06
C THR A 70 18.73 -0.78 -3.30
N ASN A 71 18.36 -1.22 -2.08
CA ASN A 71 19.21 -2.11 -1.31
C ASN A 71 19.23 -3.52 -1.91
N MET A 72 18.08 -3.98 -2.41
CA MET A 72 17.99 -5.24 -3.16
C MET A 72 18.86 -5.23 -4.40
N MET A 73 18.88 -4.12 -5.14
CA MET A 73 19.73 -3.97 -6.34
C MET A 73 21.21 -4.06 -6.01
N ARG A 74 21.64 -3.42 -4.92
CA ARG A 74 23.05 -3.40 -4.50
C ARG A 74 23.57 -4.76 -4.05
N ASN A 75 22.75 -5.53 -3.34
CA ASN A 75 23.18 -6.80 -2.75
C ASN A 75 22.85 -8.03 -3.62
N TYR A 76 21.74 -8.00 -4.39
CA TYR A 76 21.21 -9.17 -5.09
C TYR A 76 20.93 -8.95 -6.58
N GLY A 77 21.23 -7.76 -7.09
CA GLY A 77 21.14 -7.43 -8.52
C GLY A 77 19.74 -6.99 -8.97
N THR A 78 19.69 -6.60 -10.25
CA THR A 78 18.53 -5.92 -10.87
C THR A 78 17.26 -6.77 -10.86
N LYS A 79 17.36 -8.09 -11.08
CA LYS A 79 16.20 -9.00 -11.11
C LYS A 79 15.37 -8.91 -9.83
N TYR A 80 16.00 -9.03 -8.69
CA TYR A 80 15.31 -9.01 -7.39
C TYR A 80 14.89 -7.61 -6.96
N ALA A 81 15.62 -6.59 -7.42
CA ALA A 81 15.19 -5.20 -7.27
C ALA A 81 13.89 -4.92 -8.00
N VAL A 82 13.76 -5.37 -9.27
CA VAL A 82 12.54 -5.20 -10.06
C VAL A 82 11.36 -5.95 -9.42
N LEU A 83 11.58 -7.19 -8.97
CA LEU A 83 10.53 -7.95 -8.27
C LEU A 83 10.07 -7.24 -6.98
N THR A 84 11.00 -6.67 -6.23
CA THR A 84 10.68 -5.86 -5.04
C THR A 84 9.87 -4.62 -5.40
N LEU A 85 10.31 -3.88 -6.43
CA LEU A 85 9.62 -2.70 -6.93
C LEU A 85 8.19 -3.01 -7.32
N LEU A 86 7.99 -4.03 -8.16
CA LEU A 86 6.66 -4.44 -8.62
C LEU A 86 5.77 -4.89 -7.45
N GLY A 87 6.31 -5.64 -6.50
CA GLY A 87 5.57 -6.05 -5.31
C GLY A 87 5.16 -4.87 -4.42
N ASP A 88 6.04 -3.90 -4.21
CA ASP A 88 5.73 -2.69 -3.43
C ASP A 88 4.72 -1.78 -4.13
N MET A 89 4.76 -1.69 -5.47
CA MET A 89 3.74 -0.99 -6.25
C MET A 89 2.40 -1.73 -6.24
N ALA A 90 2.42 -3.05 -6.41
CA ALA A 90 1.19 -3.87 -6.43
C ALA A 90 0.39 -3.80 -5.13
N LYS A 91 1.06 -3.85 -3.96
CA LYS A 91 0.35 -3.70 -2.68
C LYS A 91 -0.27 -2.31 -2.51
N ALA A 92 0.40 -1.25 -2.98
CA ALA A 92 -0.14 0.11 -2.93
C ALA A 92 -1.35 0.27 -3.86
N LEU A 93 -1.24 -0.27 -5.09
CA LEU A 93 -2.36 -0.32 -6.03
C LEU A 93 -3.56 -1.05 -5.43
N ALA A 94 -3.34 -2.25 -4.86
CA ALA A 94 -4.40 -3.02 -4.22
C ALA A 94 -5.07 -2.24 -3.06
N ALA A 95 -4.27 -1.61 -2.19
CA ALA A 95 -4.79 -0.80 -1.09
C ALA A 95 -5.67 0.36 -1.59
N CYS A 96 -5.17 1.13 -2.59
CA CYS A 96 -5.91 2.24 -3.17
C CYS A 96 -7.21 1.78 -3.83
N LEU A 97 -7.18 0.70 -4.62
CA LEU A 97 -8.37 0.18 -5.30
C LEU A 97 -9.42 -0.30 -4.31
N ILE A 98 -9.03 -0.98 -3.23
CA ILE A 98 -9.96 -1.39 -2.16
C ILE A 98 -10.55 -0.15 -1.50
N GLY A 99 -9.74 0.83 -1.13
CA GLY A 99 -10.22 2.07 -0.52
C GLY A 99 -11.19 2.84 -1.40
N ILE A 100 -10.85 3.01 -2.69
CA ILE A 100 -11.72 3.67 -3.69
C ILE A 100 -13.03 2.90 -3.86
N SER A 101 -12.96 1.57 -3.93
CA SER A 101 -14.17 0.74 -4.09
C SER A 101 -15.13 0.87 -2.92
N LEU A 102 -14.63 1.02 -1.71
CA LEU A 102 -15.46 1.11 -0.50
C LEU A 102 -16.01 2.53 -0.29
N MET A 103 -15.14 3.52 -0.25
CA MET A 103 -15.44 4.89 0.21
C MET A 103 -15.06 5.97 -0.81
N GLY A 104 -14.96 5.60 -2.10
CA GLY A 104 -14.54 6.51 -3.15
C GLY A 104 -13.14 7.05 -2.95
N ILE A 105 -12.89 8.23 -3.52
CA ILE A 105 -11.55 8.85 -3.52
C ILE A 105 -11.01 9.09 -2.10
N TYR A 106 -11.87 9.39 -1.13
CA TYR A 106 -11.45 9.57 0.27
C TYR A 106 -10.94 8.26 0.89
N GLY A 107 -11.61 7.14 0.60
CA GLY A 107 -11.13 5.81 0.98
C GLY A 107 -9.77 5.49 0.34
N GLY A 108 -9.58 5.89 -0.91
CA GLY A 108 -8.32 5.77 -1.61
C GLY A 108 -7.18 6.54 -0.93
N TYR A 109 -7.41 7.80 -0.55
CA TYR A 109 -6.43 8.60 0.19
C TYR A 109 -6.06 7.98 1.53
N VAL A 110 -7.06 7.55 2.32
CA VAL A 110 -6.83 6.89 3.60
C VAL A 110 -6.03 5.61 3.40
N ALA A 111 -6.46 4.73 2.49
CA ALA A 111 -5.77 3.48 2.21
C ALA A 111 -4.34 3.69 1.69
N GLY A 112 -4.13 4.62 0.77
CA GLY A 112 -2.81 4.96 0.23
C GLY A 112 -1.86 5.43 1.33
N PHE A 113 -2.30 6.38 2.16
CA PHE A 113 -1.51 6.91 3.27
C PHE A 113 -1.11 5.82 4.27
N PHE A 114 -2.06 5.00 4.72
CA PHE A 114 -1.78 3.94 5.69
C PHE A 114 -0.96 2.79 5.09
N CYS A 115 -1.10 2.50 3.80
CA CYS A 115 -0.23 1.54 3.11
C CYS A 115 1.23 2.03 3.06
N VAL A 116 1.46 3.32 2.81
CA VAL A 116 2.81 3.92 2.86
C VAL A 116 3.37 3.85 4.28
N LEU A 117 2.57 4.19 5.31
CA LEU A 117 3.00 4.05 6.71
C LEU A 117 3.38 2.62 7.05
N GLY A 118 2.57 1.63 6.63
CA GLY A 118 2.86 0.21 6.83
C GLY A 118 4.16 -0.23 6.13
N HIS A 119 4.43 0.30 4.93
CA HIS A 119 5.69 0.02 4.23
C HIS A 119 6.91 0.61 4.95
N CYS A 120 6.81 1.84 5.46
CA CYS A 120 7.93 2.52 6.13
C CYS A 120 8.14 1.97 7.55
N PHE A 121 7.05 1.72 8.27
CA PHE A 121 7.05 1.31 9.69
C PHE A 121 6.25 0.01 9.89
N PRO A 122 6.69 -1.12 9.31
CA PRO A 122 5.94 -2.36 9.37
C PRO A 122 6.03 -3.01 10.76
N VAL A 123 4.87 -3.27 11.38
CA VAL A 123 4.79 -3.89 12.71
C VAL A 123 5.48 -5.26 12.77
N PHE A 124 5.38 -6.06 11.70
CA PHE A 124 5.99 -7.38 11.62
C PHE A 124 7.52 -7.38 11.56
N TYR A 125 8.13 -6.23 11.32
CA TYR A 125 9.57 -6.07 11.15
C TYR A 125 10.17 -5.05 12.13
N LYS A 126 9.59 -4.94 13.34
CA LYS A 126 10.03 -4.01 14.39
C LYS A 126 10.08 -2.56 13.91
N PHE A 127 9.12 -2.15 13.08
CA PHE A 127 9.00 -0.83 12.48
C PHE A 127 10.19 -0.37 11.61
N HIS A 128 10.96 -1.33 11.08
CA HIS A 128 12.07 -1.05 10.16
C HIS A 128 11.73 -1.59 8.76
N GLY A 129 11.19 -0.72 7.92
CA GLY A 129 10.76 -1.03 6.55
C GLY A 129 11.63 -0.42 5.46
N GLY A 130 10.99 -0.02 4.37
CA GLY A 130 11.58 0.71 3.24
C GLY A 130 11.38 2.22 3.36
N LYS A 131 11.87 2.97 2.35
CA LYS A 131 11.70 4.44 2.26
C LYS A 131 10.37 4.86 1.66
N GLY A 132 9.57 3.94 1.16
CA GLY A 132 8.24 4.20 0.62
C GLY A 132 8.17 4.85 -0.76
N VAL A 133 9.29 5.10 -1.44
CA VAL A 133 9.30 5.85 -2.71
C VAL A 133 8.44 5.20 -3.78
N ALA A 134 8.59 3.89 -4.00
CA ALA A 134 7.79 3.14 -4.97
C ALA A 134 6.30 3.08 -4.59
N THR A 135 6.03 2.90 -3.29
CA THR A 135 4.68 2.85 -2.73
C THR A 135 3.97 4.20 -2.90
N VAL A 136 4.65 5.31 -2.56
CA VAL A 136 4.12 6.68 -2.74
C VAL A 136 3.88 6.97 -4.22
N ALA A 137 4.83 6.64 -5.10
CA ALA A 137 4.66 6.85 -6.53
C ALA A 137 3.41 6.14 -7.07
N MET A 138 3.15 4.88 -6.65
CA MET A 138 1.94 4.17 -7.08
C MET A 138 0.68 4.78 -6.48
N VAL A 139 0.69 5.24 -5.22
CA VAL A 139 -0.46 5.95 -4.62
C VAL A 139 -0.81 7.19 -5.43
N ILE A 140 0.19 8.01 -5.81
CA ILE A 140 -0.03 9.22 -6.64
C ILE A 140 -0.59 8.86 -8.02
N LEU A 141 -0.15 7.74 -8.61
CA LEU A 141 -0.67 7.31 -9.92
C LEU A 141 -2.11 6.78 -9.86
N CYS A 142 -2.58 6.32 -8.68
CA CYS A 142 -3.93 5.79 -8.50
C CYS A 142 -4.96 6.88 -8.18
N LEU A 143 -4.56 7.98 -7.55
CA LEU A 143 -5.43 9.03 -7.02
C LEU A 143 -5.43 10.27 -7.90
#